data_53429b0011d1ee7daa69d668fc0ff9cb
#
_entry.id   53429b0011d1ee7daa69d668fc0ff9cb
#
_cell.length_a   1.000
_cell.length_b   1.000
_cell.length_c   1.000
_cell.angle_alpha   90.00
_cell.angle_beta   90.00
_cell.angle_gamma   90.00
#
_symmetry.space_group_name_H-M   'P 1'
#
loop_
_entity.id
_entity.type
_entity.pdbx_description
1 polymer ?
#
loop_
_entity_poly.entity_id
_entity_poly.type
_entity_poly.pdbx_seq_one_letter_code
_entity_poly.pdbx_strand_id
1 'polypeptide(L)'
;MKKVLIIIFAVALSMPMWAQSKGKNSTPAPKAAATTEVKEEPLPKVYEEGRDAMEQIESALEEARGTDRLVVCQVGGNWCPWCLRFAKLITEDEEISQLIKENFVYIHVNTSKENKNVDALKRLENPGRFGYPALVVLDREGRVIHIQNSAYLEEGKGYDRKKVLEFFQNWTIKAIEEIK
;
A
#
# COMPACT_ATOMS: atom_id res chain seq x y z
N MET A 1 60.71 27.34 9.66
CA MET A 1 61.61 26.33 10.24
C MET A 1 61.26 26.26 11.75
N LYS A 2 60.39 25.32 12.14
CA LYS A 2 60.20 24.95 13.56
C LYS A 2 59.92 23.44 13.56
N LYS A 3 60.90 22.72 14.10
CA LYS A 3 60.85 21.25 14.31
C LYS A 3 60.02 20.97 15.54
N VAL A 4 58.99 20.14 15.41
CA VAL A 4 58.23 19.62 16.54
C VAL A 4 58.68 18.19 16.84
N LEU A 5 59.14 18.01 18.04
CA LEU A 5 59.67 16.77 18.61
C LEU A 5 58.53 15.91 19.08
N ILE A 6 58.43 14.67 18.59
CA ILE A 6 57.44 13.69 19.07
C ILE A 6 58.09 12.86 20.18
N ILE A 7 57.54 12.97 21.38
CA ILE A 7 57.91 12.12 22.51
C ILE A 7 56.96 10.93 22.58
N ILE A 8 57.48 9.73 22.39
CA ILE A 8 56.77 8.48 22.56
C ILE A 8 56.88 8.05 24.00
N PHE A 9 55.76 8.01 24.73
CA PHE A 9 55.68 7.41 26.07
C PHE A 9 55.16 5.97 25.94
N ALA A 10 56.03 5.02 26.21
CA ALA A 10 55.68 3.62 26.37
C ALA A 10 55.29 3.40 27.86
N VAL A 11 54.03 3.06 28.08
CA VAL A 11 53.55 2.59 29.38
C VAL A 11 53.31 1.09 29.29
N ALA A 12 54.18 0.34 29.95
CA ALA A 12 54.02 -1.09 30.21
C ALA A 12 53.09 -1.26 31.42
N LEU A 13 51.93 -1.87 31.21
CA LEU A 13 51.04 -2.25 32.33
C LEU A 13 51.00 -3.78 32.43
N SER A 14 51.56 -4.27 33.51
CA SER A 14 51.57 -5.66 33.99
C SER A 14 50.14 -6.11 34.35
N MET A 15 49.69 -7.23 33.79
CA MET A 15 48.43 -7.89 34.16
C MET A 15 48.66 -8.82 35.38
N PRO A 16 47.76 -8.78 36.38
CA PRO A 16 47.69 -9.86 37.36
C PRO A 16 46.83 -11.01 36.86
N MET A 17 47.38 -12.21 36.92
CA MET A 17 46.76 -13.50 36.65
C MET A 17 45.81 -13.82 37.81
N TRP A 18 44.48 -13.85 37.54
CA TRP A 18 43.47 -14.32 38.48
C TRP A 18 43.03 -15.75 38.11
N ALA A 19 43.06 -16.57 39.14
CA ALA A 19 42.78 -18.00 39.12
C ALA A 19 41.32 -18.29 38.71
N GLN A 20 41.16 -19.37 37.90
CA GLN A 20 39.89 -19.97 37.57
C GLN A 20 39.21 -20.57 38.82
N SER A 21 38.01 -20.10 39.13
CA SER A 21 37.05 -20.79 39.97
C SER A 21 35.98 -21.39 39.12
N LYS A 22 35.92 -22.74 39.09
CA LYS A 22 34.81 -23.53 38.51
C LYS A 22 33.57 -23.37 39.37
N GLY A 23 32.64 -22.50 38.96
CA GLY A 23 31.27 -22.47 39.43
C GLY A 23 30.31 -22.90 38.32
N LYS A 24 29.81 -24.13 38.44
CA LYS A 24 28.63 -24.57 37.66
C LYS A 24 27.39 -23.87 38.23
N ASN A 25 26.92 -22.86 37.55
CA ASN A 25 25.55 -22.40 37.71
C ASN A 25 24.91 -22.37 36.33
N SER A 26 24.15 -23.40 36.04
CA SER A 26 23.24 -23.49 34.91
C SER A 26 22.02 -22.60 35.19
N THR A 27 22.07 -21.36 34.70
CA THR A 27 20.87 -20.53 34.61
C THR A 27 20.05 -21.01 33.40
N PRO A 28 18.76 -21.37 33.55
CA PRO A 28 17.93 -21.73 32.40
C PRO A 28 17.77 -20.52 31.47
N ALA A 29 18.07 -20.71 30.20
CA ALA A 29 17.78 -19.73 29.18
C ALA A 29 16.28 -19.37 29.20
N PRO A 30 15.90 -18.08 29.00
CA PRO A 30 14.50 -17.72 28.90
C PRO A 30 13.90 -18.43 27.68
N LYS A 31 12.88 -19.25 27.99
CA LYS A 31 12.05 -19.95 27.01
C LYS A 31 11.54 -18.93 26.01
N ALA A 32 11.91 -19.05 24.75
CA ALA A 32 11.40 -18.23 23.66
C ALA A 32 9.87 -18.17 23.77
N ALA A 33 9.35 -16.97 23.91
CA ALA A 33 7.92 -16.74 23.86
C ALA A 33 7.40 -17.31 22.55
N ALA A 34 6.48 -18.24 22.61
CA ALA A 34 5.79 -18.78 21.46
C ALA A 34 5.14 -17.59 20.74
N THR A 35 5.66 -17.25 19.58
CA THR A 35 5.00 -16.33 18.65
C THR A 35 3.72 -17.06 18.25
N THR A 36 2.60 -16.63 18.80
CA THR A 36 1.28 -17.05 18.34
C THR A 36 1.18 -16.57 16.89
N GLU A 37 1.32 -17.49 15.94
CA GLU A 37 0.99 -17.22 14.55
C GLU A 37 -0.50 -16.85 14.52
N VAL A 38 -0.76 -15.55 14.41
CA VAL A 38 -2.09 -15.05 14.09
C VAL A 38 -2.36 -15.52 12.67
N LYS A 39 -3.23 -16.53 12.55
CA LYS A 39 -3.69 -17.03 11.26
C LYS A 39 -4.39 -15.87 10.57
N GLU A 40 -3.73 -15.23 9.58
CA GLU A 40 -4.36 -14.19 8.78
C GLU A 40 -5.60 -14.79 8.12
N GLU A 41 -6.75 -14.15 8.31
CA GLU A 41 -7.97 -14.55 7.63
C GLU A 41 -7.78 -14.45 6.11
N PRO A 42 -8.40 -15.37 5.33
CA PRO A 42 -8.30 -15.34 3.88
C PRO A 42 -8.80 -14.00 3.34
N LEU A 43 -7.99 -13.34 2.52
CA LEU A 43 -8.39 -12.09 1.88
C LEU A 43 -9.54 -12.33 0.88
N PRO A 44 -10.55 -11.46 0.84
CA PRO A 44 -11.70 -11.62 -0.05
C PRO A 44 -11.27 -11.45 -1.53
N LYS A 45 -11.81 -12.30 -2.42
CA LYS A 45 -11.66 -12.09 -3.85
C LYS A 45 -12.67 -11.05 -4.32
N VAL A 46 -12.19 -9.95 -4.92
CA VAL A 46 -13.04 -8.81 -5.32
C VAL A 46 -12.98 -8.52 -6.82
N TYR A 47 -12.05 -9.13 -7.55
CA TYR A 47 -11.90 -8.95 -8.98
C TYR A 47 -12.66 -10.03 -9.75
N GLU A 48 -13.48 -9.61 -10.72
CA GLU A 48 -14.14 -10.50 -11.67
C GLU A 48 -13.17 -10.80 -12.84
N GLU A 49 -12.48 -11.96 -12.75
CA GLU A 49 -11.38 -12.29 -13.67
C GLU A 49 -11.80 -12.39 -15.15
N GLY A 50 -13.05 -12.79 -15.43
CA GLY A 50 -13.58 -12.94 -16.78
C GLY A 50 -14.21 -11.68 -17.37
N ARG A 51 -14.32 -10.59 -16.61
CA ARG A 51 -15.03 -9.39 -17.04
C ARG A 51 -14.24 -8.58 -18.05
N ASP A 52 -14.94 -8.06 -19.08
CA ASP A 52 -14.38 -7.02 -19.95
C ASP A 52 -14.27 -5.70 -19.19
N ALA A 53 -13.04 -5.22 -19.01
CA ALA A 53 -12.77 -4.02 -18.26
C ALA A 53 -13.15 -2.74 -19.02
N MET A 54 -13.22 -2.75 -20.36
CA MET A 54 -13.71 -1.61 -21.14
C MET A 54 -15.19 -1.40 -20.89
N GLU A 55 -16.00 -2.47 -20.95
CA GLU A 55 -17.43 -2.41 -20.63
C GLU A 55 -17.66 -1.98 -19.19
N GLN A 56 -16.83 -2.46 -18.26
CA GLN A 56 -16.90 -2.08 -16.85
C GLN A 56 -16.65 -0.59 -16.63
N ILE A 57 -15.64 -0.02 -17.30
CA ILE A 57 -15.31 1.41 -17.24
C ILE A 57 -16.44 2.25 -17.85
N GLU A 58 -16.99 1.86 -19.03
CA GLU A 58 -18.08 2.60 -19.64
C GLU A 58 -19.35 2.61 -18.78
N SER A 59 -19.71 1.46 -18.18
CA SER A 59 -20.84 1.38 -17.27
C SER A 59 -20.65 2.25 -16.04
N ALA A 60 -19.42 2.28 -15.49
CA ALA A 60 -19.10 3.13 -14.34
C ALA A 60 -19.16 4.63 -14.69
N LEU A 61 -18.72 5.01 -15.89
CA LEU A 61 -18.82 6.39 -16.37
C LEU A 61 -20.27 6.83 -16.62
N GLU A 62 -21.12 5.93 -17.14
CA GLU A 62 -22.56 6.21 -17.30
C GLU A 62 -23.21 6.48 -15.94
N GLU A 63 -22.93 5.65 -14.93
CA GLU A 63 -23.40 5.85 -13.56
C GLU A 63 -22.86 7.16 -12.95
N ALA A 64 -21.58 7.45 -13.15
CA ALA A 64 -20.92 8.64 -12.62
C ALA A 64 -21.56 9.94 -13.16
N ARG A 65 -21.87 9.99 -14.47
CA ARG A 65 -22.56 11.14 -15.11
C ARG A 65 -23.96 11.37 -14.54
N GLY A 66 -24.67 10.26 -14.24
CA GLY A 66 -26.03 10.33 -13.69
C GLY A 66 -26.10 10.70 -12.20
N THR A 67 -24.99 10.62 -11.48
CA THR A 67 -24.98 10.71 -10.01
C THR A 67 -24.02 11.76 -9.46
N ASP A 68 -23.42 12.57 -10.30
CA ASP A 68 -22.45 13.61 -9.94
C ASP A 68 -21.26 13.07 -9.11
N ARG A 69 -20.73 11.90 -9.52
CA ARG A 69 -19.59 11.23 -8.91
C ARG A 69 -18.42 11.10 -9.90
N LEU A 70 -17.22 10.88 -9.39
CA LEU A 70 -16.06 10.47 -10.21
C LEU A 70 -15.95 8.94 -10.24
N VAL A 71 -15.12 8.41 -11.16
CA VAL A 71 -14.84 6.99 -11.21
C VAL A 71 -13.45 6.73 -10.60
N VAL A 72 -13.36 5.72 -9.74
CA VAL A 72 -12.07 5.21 -9.27
C VAL A 72 -11.91 3.76 -9.72
N CYS A 73 -10.88 3.51 -10.54
CA CYS A 73 -10.51 2.18 -10.97
C CYS A 73 -9.36 1.65 -10.10
N GLN A 74 -9.61 0.66 -9.27
CA GLN A 74 -8.55 -0.09 -8.60
C GLN A 74 -8.05 -1.17 -9.56
N VAL A 75 -6.90 -0.93 -10.19
CA VAL A 75 -6.30 -1.87 -11.15
C VAL A 75 -5.44 -2.89 -10.44
N GLY A 76 -5.69 -4.17 -10.70
CA GLY A 76 -4.97 -5.26 -10.06
C GLY A 76 -5.59 -6.62 -10.36
N GLY A 77 -5.63 -7.52 -9.37
CA GLY A 77 -6.24 -8.84 -9.51
C GLY A 77 -6.24 -9.64 -8.20
N ASN A 78 -6.96 -10.75 -8.19
CA ASN A 78 -7.05 -11.64 -7.03
C ASN A 78 -5.70 -12.33 -6.68
N TRP A 79 -4.74 -12.30 -7.59
CA TRP A 79 -3.37 -12.78 -7.38
C TRP A 79 -2.50 -11.83 -6.55
N CYS A 80 -2.96 -10.59 -6.33
CA CYS A 80 -2.19 -9.50 -5.70
C CYS A 80 -2.64 -9.31 -4.23
N PRO A 81 -1.88 -9.77 -3.25
CA PRO A 81 -2.26 -9.61 -1.83
C PRO A 81 -2.46 -8.17 -1.39
N TRP A 82 -1.66 -7.24 -1.91
CA TRP A 82 -1.80 -5.81 -1.63
C TRP A 82 -3.10 -5.24 -2.17
N CYS A 83 -3.54 -5.70 -3.35
CA CYS A 83 -4.82 -5.31 -3.92
C CYS A 83 -6.00 -5.72 -3.03
N LEU A 84 -5.93 -6.95 -2.50
CA LEU A 84 -6.97 -7.49 -1.63
C LEU A 84 -6.97 -6.85 -0.24
N ARG A 85 -5.80 -6.51 0.30
CA ARG A 85 -5.68 -5.75 1.57
C ARG A 85 -6.25 -4.35 1.43
N PHE A 86 -6.00 -3.68 0.29
CA PHE A 86 -6.59 -2.38 0.01
C PHE A 86 -8.12 -2.45 -0.06
N ALA A 87 -8.63 -3.41 -0.84
CA ALA A 87 -10.07 -3.65 -0.94
C ALA A 87 -10.71 -3.97 0.42
N LYS A 88 -10.05 -4.77 1.27
CA LYS A 88 -10.50 -5.06 2.62
C LYS A 88 -10.61 -3.78 3.45
N LEU A 89 -9.55 -2.95 3.49
CA LEU A 89 -9.54 -1.71 4.27
C LEU A 89 -10.70 -0.78 3.86
N ILE A 90 -10.86 -0.49 2.56
CA ILE A 90 -11.89 0.44 2.09
C ILE A 90 -13.32 -0.06 2.26
N THR A 91 -13.48 -1.37 2.45
CA THR A 91 -14.80 -1.99 2.69
C THR A 91 -15.13 -2.05 4.18
N GLU A 92 -14.15 -2.35 5.02
CA GLU A 92 -14.34 -2.54 6.47
C GLU A 92 -14.27 -1.23 7.27
N ASP A 93 -13.56 -0.21 6.77
CA ASP A 93 -13.54 1.10 7.39
C ASP A 93 -14.79 1.91 7.01
N GLU A 94 -15.62 2.18 8.00
CA GLU A 94 -16.93 2.81 7.80
C GLU A 94 -16.81 4.21 7.18
N GLU A 95 -15.86 5.04 7.64
CA GLU A 95 -15.67 6.41 7.15
C GLU A 95 -15.18 6.42 5.70
N ILE A 96 -14.19 5.59 5.38
CA ILE A 96 -13.67 5.47 4.01
C ILE A 96 -14.74 4.90 3.08
N SER A 97 -15.43 3.84 3.50
CA SER A 97 -16.50 3.22 2.73
C SER A 97 -17.62 4.19 2.41
N GLN A 98 -18.04 5.00 3.40
CA GLN A 98 -19.08 6.01 3.22
C GLN A 98 -18.62 7.12 2.26
N LEU A 99 -17.40 7.64 2.45
CA LEU A 99 -16.83 8.66 1.57
C LEU A 99 -16.76 8.17 0.11
N ILE A 100 -16.35 6.92 -0.11
CA ILE A 100 -16.30 6.33 -1.44
C ILE A 100 -17.70 6.24 -2.05
N LYS A 101 -18.68 5.71 -1.32
CA LYS A 101 -20.07 5.56 -1.81
C LYS A 101 -20.70 6.88 -2.22
N GLU A 102 -20.39 7.94 -1.47
CA GLU A 102 -20.98 9.27 -1.72
C GLU A 102 -20.34 9.98 -2.91
N ASN A 103 -19.04 9.77 -3.17
CA ASN A 103 -18.28 10.60 -4.10
C ASN A 103 -17.78 9.87 -5.34
N PHE A 104 -17.79 8.53 -5.33
CA PHE A 104 -17.18 7.75 -6.40
C PHE A 104 -18.03 6.57 -6.85
N VAL A 105 -17.94 6.26 -8.13
CA VAL A 105 -18.24 4.94 -8.66
C VAL A 105 -16.93 4.15 -8.63
N TYR A 106 -16.84 3.23 -7.68
CA TYR A 106 -15.60 2.47 -7.44
C TYR A 106 -15.66 1.10 -8.10
N ILE A 107 -14.66 0.80 -8.94
CA ILE A 107 -14.60 -0.48 -9.67
C ILE A 107 -13.25 -1.17 -9.50
N HIS A 108 -13.27 -2.51 -9.50
CA HIS A 108 -12.08 -3.35 -9.52
C HIS A 108 -11.77 -3.81 -10.95
N VAL A 109 -10.74 -3.22 -11.54
CA VAL A 109 -10.31 -3.54 -12.92
C VAL A 109 -9.31 -4.69 -12.86
N ASN A 110 -9.74 -5.87 -13.32
CA ASN A 110 -8.87 -7.04 -13.35
C ASN A 110 -7.78 -6.93 -14.41
N THR A 111 -6.55 -7.30 -14.03
CA THR A 111 -5.47 -7.65 -14.94
C THR A 111 -4.80 -8.93 -14.45
N SER A 112 -4.97 -10.03 -15.15
CA SER A 112 -4.43 -11.34 -14.79
C SER A 112 -3.75 -11.99 -16.00
N LYS A 113 -3.16 -13.16 -15.81
CA LYS A 113 -2.57 -13.92 -16.93
C LYS A 113 -3.62 -14.36 -17.92
N GLU A 114 -4.80 -14.71 -17.43
CA GLU A 114 -5.94 -15.24 -18.18
C GLU A 114 -6.70 -14.13 -18.92
N ASN A 115 -6.78 -12.95 -18.31
CA ASN A 115 -7.45 -11.78 -18.87
C ASN A 115 -6.66 -10.51 -18.53
N LYS A 116 -5.83 -10.08 -19.48
CA LYS A 116 -4.94 -8.90 -19.29
C LYS A 116 -5.66 -7.57 -19.43
N ASN A 117 -6.83 -7.54 -20.05
CA ASN A 117 -7.60 -6.33 -20.31
C ASN A 117 -6.75 -5.19 -20.91
N VAL A 118 -5.94 -5.52 -21.94
CA VAL A 118 -4.89 -4.64 -22.49
C VAL A 118 -5.41 -3.28 -22.93
N ASP A 119 -6.59 -3.24 -23.57
CA ASP A 119 -7.13 -1.98 -24.09
C ASP A 119 -7.64 -1.08 -22.96
N ALA A 120 -8.23 -1.68 -21.92
CA ALA A 120 -8.56 -0.93 -20.69
C ALA A 120 -7.31 -0.37 -20.00
N LEU A 121 -6.23 -1.15 -19.93
CA LEU A 121 -4.97 -0.65 -19.35
C LEU A 121 -4.37 0.51 -20.16
N LYS A 122 -4.45 0.47 -21.50
CA LYS A 122 -4.02 1.59 -22.35
C LYS A 122 -4.89 2.83 -22.12
N ARG A 123 -6.22 2.66 -22.07
CA ARG A 123 -7.17 3.73 -21.77
C ARG A 123 -6.89 4.39 -20.42
N LEU A 124 -6.52 3.59 -19.42
CA LEU A 124 -6.12 4.05 -18.09
C LEU A 124 -4.66 4.52 -18.02
N GLU A 125 -4.02 4.80 -19.16
CA GLU A 125 -2.64 5.29 -19.27
C GLU A 125 -1.60 4.36 -18.66
N ASN A 126 -1.79 3.04 -18.79
CA ASN A 126 -0.87 2.00 -18.35
C ASN A 126 -0.47 2.14 -16.87
N PRO A 127 -1.42 2.06 -15.93
CA PRO A 127 -1.17 2.31 -14.50
C PRO A 127 -0.26 1.26 -13.85
N GLY A 128 -0.15 0.07 -14.43
CA GLY A 128 0.73 -1.00 -13.95
C GLY A 128 2.21 -0.63 -13.84
N ARG A 129 2.66 0.46 -14.49
CA ARG A 129 4.01 1.01 -14.34
C ARG A 129 4.35 1.46 -12.91
N PHE A 130 3.32 1.69 -12.10
CA PHE A 130 3.47 2.08 -10.68
C PHE A 130 3.33 0.91 -9.71
N GLY A 131 3.15 -0.33 -10.20
CA GLY A 131 2.84 -1.49 -9.37
C GLY A 131 1.33 -1.68 -9.14
N TYR A 132 0.97 -2.60 -8.24
CA TYR A 132 -0.42 -2.97 -7.94
C TYR A 132 -0.72 -3.02 -6.44
N PRO A 133 -1.93 -2.54 -6.04
CA PRO A 133 -2.91 -1.89 -6.89
C PRO A 133 -2.43 -0.52 -7.37
N ALA A 134 -2.85 -0.13 -8.58
CA ALA A 134 -2.81 1.27 -8.98
C ALA A 134 -4.24 1.82 -8.92
N LEU A 135 -4.42 3.03 -8.39
CA LEU A 135 -5.73 3.66 -8.30
C LEU A 135 -5.80 4.76 -9.35
N VAL A 136 -6.71 4.63 -10.30
CA VAL A 136 -6.89 5.60 -11.39
C VAL A 136 -8.19 6.35 -11.16
N VAL A 137 -8.11 7.68 -11.08
CA VAL A 137 -9.28 8.55 -10.96
C VAL A 137 -9.63 9.08 -12.34
N LEU A 138 -10.89 8.87 -12.75
CA LEU A 138 -11.44 9.41 -13.99
C LEU A 138 -12.47 10.50 -13.68
N ASP A 139 -12.46 11.55 -14.50
CA ASP A 139 -13.57 12.49 -14.52
C ASP A 139 -14.81 11.91 -15.21
N ARG A 140 -15.90 12.66 -15.24
CA ARG A 140 -17.18 12.22 -15.86
C ARG A 140 -17.11 12.07 -17.38
N GLU A 141 -16.12 12.69 -18.03
CA GLU A 141 -15.81 12.55 -19.44
C GLU A 141 -14.93 11.34 -19.72
N GLY A 142 -14.46 10.63 -18.68
CA GLY A 142 -13.60 9.45 -18.77
C GLY A 142 -12.11 9.78 -18.99
N ARG A 143 -11.70 11.01 -18.74
CA ARG A 143 -10.27 11.40 -18.77
C ARG A 143 -9.60 10.97 -17.48
N VAL A 144 -8.39 10.46 -17.58
CA VAL A 144 -7.54 10.18 -16.40
C VAL A 144 -7.09 11.51 -15.81
N ILE A 145 -7.53 11.81 -14.59
CA ILE A 145 -7.13 13.02 -13.87
C ILE A 145 -6.08 12.75 -12.79
N HIS A 146 -5.95 11.49 -12.37
CA HIS A 146 -4.90 11.07 -11.44
C HIS A 146 -4.62 9.57 -11.52
N ILE A 147 -3.35 9.20 -11.28
CA ILE A 147 -2.93 7.81 -11.05
C ILE A 147 -2.14 7.76 -9.75
N GLN A 148 -2.70 7.12 -8.74
CA GLN A 148 -2.07 6.93 -7.45
C GLN A 148 -1.27 5.63 -7.42
N ASN A 149 0.03 5.73 -7.16
CA ASN A 149 0.82 4.59 -6.74
C ASN A 149 0.45 4.24 -5.28
N SER A 150 -0.13 3.06 -5.06
CA SER A 150 -0.57 2.64 -3.74
C SER A 150 0.57 2.45 -2.73
N ALA A 151 1.81 2.29 -3.19
CA ALA A 151 2.97 2.16 -2.30
C ALA A 151 3.15 3.40 -1.39
N TYR A 152 2.71 4.58 -1.83
CA TYR A 152 2.73 5.79 -0.97
C TYR A 152 1.68 5.79 0.13
N LEU A 153 0.69 4.90 0.03
CA LEU A 153 -0.37 4.74 1.01
C LEU A 153 -0.10 3.59 2.00
N GLU A 154 0.99 2.84 1.78
CA GLU A 154 1.32 1.67 2.59
C GLU A 154 1.86 2.05 3.97
N GLU A 155 1.60 1.16 4.94
CA GLU A 155 2.18 1.13 6.27
C GLU A 155 2.29 -0.32 6.77
N GLY A 156 3.49 -0.73 7.18
CA GLY A 156 3.74 -2.07 7.69
C GLY A 156 3.37 -3.16 6.67
N LYS A 157 2.43 -4.03 7.03
CA LYS A 157 1.90 -5.10 6.16
C LYS A 157 0.54 -4.74 5.52
N GLY A 158 0.15 -3.48 5.53
CA GLY A 158 -1.12 -2.99 5.03
C GLY A 158 -1.05 -1.56 4.54
N TYR A 159 -2.09 -0.80 4.81
CA TYR A 159 -2.21 0.59 4.37
C TYR A 159 -2.43 1.51 5.56
N ASP A 160 -1.85 2.70 5.51
CA ASP A 160 -2.12 3.79 6.44
C ASP A 160 -3.53 4.33 6.20
N ARG A 161 -4.40 4.11 7.16
CA ARG A 161 -5.80 4.56 7.10
C ARG A 161 -5.94 6.05 6.79
N LYS A 162 -5.11 6.89 7.41
CA LYS A 162 -5.17 8.35 7.24
C LYS A 162 -4.79 8.75 5.83
N LYS A 163 -3.72 8.19 5.27
CA LYS A 163 -3.29 8.47 3.89
C LYS A 163 -4.35 8.01 2.88
N VAL A 164 -4.99 6.85 3.10
CA VAL A 164 -6.07 6.37 2.23
C VAL A 164 -7.29 7.28 2.31
N LEU A 165 -7.70 7.71 3.50
CA LEU A 165 -8.78 8.67 3.68
C LEU A 165 -8.47 10.02 2.99
N GLU A 166 -7.27 10.57 3.22
CA GLU A 166 -6.81 11.82 2.60
C GLU A 166 -6.78 11.72 1.07
N PHE A 167 -6.37 10.57 0.52
CA PHE A 167 -6.42 10.33 -0.93
C PHE A 167 -7.85 10.51 -1.46
N PHE A 168 -8.84 9.84 -0.89
CA PHE A 168 -10.21 9.96 -1.35
C PHE A 168 -10.79 11.36 -1.12
N GLN A 169 -10.50 12.00 0.02
CA GLN A 169 -10.96 13.36 0.30
C GLN A 169 -10.45 14.38 -0.73
N ASN A 170 -9.19 14.25 -1.13
CA ASN A 170 -8.55 15.17 -2.07
C ASN A 170 -9.07 15.04 -3.51
N TRP A 171 -9.68 13.90 -3.86
CA TRP A 171 -10.18 13.64 -5.22
C TRP A 171 -11.71 13.65 -5.31
N THR A 172 -12.43 14.17 -4.33
CA THR A 172 -13.87 14.45 -4.49
C THR A 172 -14.10 15.59 -5.49
N ILE A 173 -15.25 15.63 -6.17
CA ILE A 173 -15.61 16.74 -7.06
C ILE A 173 -15.48 18.06 -6.34
N LYS A 174 -16.02 18.15 -5.12
CA LYS A 174 -15.92 19.34 -4.28
C LYS A 174 -14.48 19.80 -4.08
N ALA A 175 -13.56 18.87 -3.78
CA ALA A 175 -12.17 19.21 -3.51
C ALA A 175 -11.43 19.71 -4.76
N ILE A 176 -11.71 19.15 -5.94
CA ILE A 176 -11.04 19.55 -7.20
C ILE A 176 -11.61 20.83 -7.81
N GLU A 177 -12.86 21.18 -7.51
CA GLU A 177 -13.51 22.43 -8.00
C GLU A 177 -13.30 23.60 -7.04
N GLU A 178 -12.93 23.35 -5.78
CA GLU A 178 -12.73 24.38 -4.77
C GLU A 178 -11.39 25.11 -4.99
N ILE A 179 -11.43 26.29 -5.59
CA ILE A 179 -10.27 27.19 -5.70
C ILE A 179 -10.09 27.88 -4.35
N LYS A 180 -8.99 27.59 -3.68
CA LYS A 180 -8.61 28.21 -2.38
C LYS A 180 -7.84 29.50 -2.62
#